data_3f0e08e6dd1d51dfaa19c25a380f67ac
#
_entry.id   3f0e08e6dd1d51dfaa19c25a380f67ac
#
_cell.length_a   1.000
_cell.length_b   1.000
_cell.length_c   1.000
_cell.angle_alpha   90.00
_cell.angle_beta   90.00
_cell.angle_gamma   90.00
#
_symmetry.space_group_name_H-M   'P 1'
#
loop_
_entity.id
_entity.type
_entity.pdbx_description
1 polymer ?
#
loop_
_entity_poly.entity_id
_entity_poly.type
_entity_poly.pdbx_seq_one_letter_code
_entity_poly.pdbx_strand_id
1 'polypeptide(L)'
;MKKTILLSMVTTGILFATNGDNLIGIGAKSRGMGGAGIGISHCAESTLQNPALISCTKGTSISFGGTIFMPDMKLKMGRADEHDSDADINLIPSVSISQKLNENWFLGIGMWGTAGMGVDYRNAQQSPTDSGNMHMITNLQLMEFGASLAYRRDNIGLAVTPVLQYGSLDISYQGFDGKTVGDGVAQDLGYGVNFGAYYDVTNGVTLGAVYKSEIDMEYKNQLSSATQPFVDFGIFPQAMGDHLEQPAEIGMGIGYEFGQHTLAFDAKQIKWSDAKGYKDFGWEDQTVYALGYQFKGQQWRFRAGYNHATHPISEKQSGSSVIKAGSYAQAGGNALNLFNVSGFPATAENHYTIGAGYEFTKNFYIDTAFVYAPETKTRMKTIVGMNSENGDLYTGDTTVKHAESSLSLQLSYRFF
;
A
#
# COMPACT_ATOMS: atom_id res chain seq x y z
N MET A 1 -20.66 23.34 -30.83
CA MET A 1 -21.03 22.86 -29.50
C MET A 1 -20.06 21.76 -29.11
N LYS A 2 -19.05 22.10 -28.33
CA LYS A 2 -18.08 21.12 -27.79
C LYS A 2 -18.72 20.47 -26.57
N LYS A 3 -19.00 19.17 -26.64
CA LYS A 3 -19.46 18.38 -25.49
C LYS A 3 -18.22 18.05 -24.63
N THR A 4 -18.02 18.80 -23.58
CA THR A 4 -17.08 18.46 -22.52
C THR A 4 -17.71 17.30 -21.73
N ILE A 5 -17.17 16.11 -21.88
CA ILE A 5 -17.49 14.98 -21.02
C ILE A 5 -16.76 15.25 -19.70
N LEU A 6 -17.51 15.76 -18.73
CA LEU A 6 -17.05 15.87 -17.35
C LEU A 6 -17.10 14.45 -16.76
N LEU A 7 -15.95 13.79 -16.69
CA LEU A 7 -15.80 12.56 -15.92
C LEU A 7 -15.78 12.98 -14.45
N SER A 8 -16.96 13.04 -13.81
CA SER A 8 -17.05 13.19 -12.37
C SER A 8 -16.53 11.88 -11.73
N MET A 9 -15.25 11.85 -11.36
CA MET A 9 -14.76 10.85 -10.42
C MET A 9 -15.48 11.09 -9.10
N VAL A 10 -16.29 10.13 -8.71
CA VAL A 10 -16.84 10.05 -7.36
C VAL A 10 -15.63 9.77 -6.46
N THR A 11 -15.23 10.76 -5.68
CA THR A 11 -14.20 10.62 -4.66
C THR A 11 -14.79 9.87 -3.47
N THR A 12 -14.91 8.55 -3.60
CA THR A 12 -15.00 7.66 -2.45
C THR A 12 -13.57 7.37 -1.99
N GLY A 13 -13.27 7.58 -0.72
CA GLY A 13 -11.95 7.35 -0.15
C GLY A 13 -11.44 5.94 -0.45
N ILE A 14 -10.18 5.79 -0.83
CA ILE A 14 -9.60 4.52 -1.27
C ILE A 14 -8.50 4.12 -0.29
N LEU A 15 -8.57 2.92 0.29
CA LEU A 15 -7.60 2.33 1.20
C LEU A 15 -7.25 0.90 0.79
N PHE A 16 -6.11 0.35 1.24
CA PHE A 16 -5.52 -0.85 0.63
C PHE A 16 -5.06 -1.90 1.65
N ALA A 17 -5.20 -3.23 1.34
CA ALA A 17 -4.60 -4.37 2.09
C ALA A 17 -3.09 -4.42 1.85
N THR A 18 -2.28 -4.25 2.93
CA THR A 18 -1.03 -3.59 2.68
C THR A 18 0.15 -4.09 3.52
N ASN A 19 1.32 -4.01 2.92
CA ASN A 19 2.61 -4.02 3.59
C ASN A 19 3.06 -2.55 3.75
N GLY A 20 2.78 -1.93 4.90
CA GLY A 20 2.82 -0.49 5.02
C GLY A 20 1.63 0.12 4.27
N ASP A 21 1.86 0.96 3.26
CA ASP A 21 0.83 1.42 2.33
C ASP A 21 0.78 0.61 1.02
N ASN A 22 1.79 -0.23 0.75
CA ASN A 22 1.91 -1.02 -0.47
C ASN A 22 0.99 -2.23 -0.49
N LEU A 23 0.33 -2.49 -1.62
CA LEU A 23 -0.44 -3.73 -1.81
C LEU A 23 0.45 -4.97 -1.67
N ILE A 24 -0.11 -6.06 -1.11
CA ILE A 24 0.61 -7.34 -1.03
C ILE A 24 0.95 -7.92 -2.40
N GLY A 25 0.17 -7.61 -3.43
CA GLY A 25 0.39 -8.08 -4.81
C GLY A 25 -0.51 -7.39 -5.81
N ILE A 26 -0.16 -7.45 -7.08
CA ILE A 26 -0.82 -6.80 -8.20
C ILE A 26 -1.60 -7.83 -9.01
N GLY A 27 -2.90 -7.56 -9.22
CA GLY A 27 -3.79 -8.47 -9.93
C GLY A 27 -4.23 -9.70 -9.13
N ALA A 28 -5.29 -10.37 -9.60
CA ALA A 28 -5.93 -11.47 -8.86
C ALA A 28 -5.01 -12.69 -8.72
N LYS A 29 -4.13 -12.96 -9.68
CA LYS A 29 -3.27 -14.15 -9.65
C LYS A 29 -2.22 -14.05 -8.55
N SER A 30 -1.49 -12.94 -8.49
CA SER A 30 -0.49 -12.69 -7.46
C SER A 30 -1.14 -12.61 -6.08
N ARG A 31 -2.25 -11.86 -5.95
CA ARG A 31 -2.97 -11.74 -4.68
C ARG A 31 -3.47 -13.08 -4.15
N GLY A 32 -3.96 -13.98 -5.03
CA GLY A 32 -4.34 -15.34 -4.65
C GLY A 32 -3.17 -16.25 -4.24
N MET A 33 -1.93 -15.81 -4.47
CA MET A 33 -0.70 -16.51 -4.12
C MET A 33 0.12 -15.76 -3.05
N GLY A 34 -0.54 -15.00 -2.16
CA GLY A 34 0.12 -14.24 -1.10
C GLY A 34 0.96 -13.06 -1.59
N GLY A 35 0.76 -12.60 -2.81
CA GLY A 35 1.56 -11.55 -3.42
C GLY A 35 2.82 -12.06 -4.14
N ALA A 36 3.10 -13.35 -4.15
CA ALA A 36 4.25 -13.91 -4.86
C ALA A 36 4.18 -13.65 -6.37
N GLY A 37 5.31 -13.25 -6.97
CA GLY A 37 5.41 -12.91 -8.39
C GLY A 37 6.80 -12.41 -8.82
N ILE A 38 7.82 -12.54 -7.96
CA ILE A 38 9.20 -12.21 -8.32
C ILE A 38 9.85 -13.40 -9.04
N GLY A 39 9.60 -14.63 -8.58
CA GLY A 39 10.11 -15.86 -9.18
C GLY A 39 9.13 -16.58 -10.11
N ILE A 40 7.90 -16.09 -10.28
CA ILE A 40 6.88 -16.70 -11.15
C ILE A 40 6.18 -15.67 -12.01
N SER A 41 5.75 -16.08 -13.23
CA SER A 41 5.06 -15.18 -14.15
C SER A 41 3.54 -15.20 -13.95
N HIS A 42 2.96 -14.00 -13.88
CA HIS A 42 1.52 -13.76 -13.99
C HIS A 42 1.11 -13.18 -15.35
N CYS A 43 1.95 -13.38 -16.38
CA CYS A 43 1.80 -12.82 -17.73
C CYS A 43 1.81 -11.27 -17.72
N ALA A 44 0.80 -10.61 -18.30
CA ALA A 44 0.75 -9.16 -18.38
C ALA A 44 0.80 -8.47 -17.01
N GLU A 45 0.28 -9.11 -15.94
CA GLU A 45 0.30 -8.57 -14.59
C GLU A 45 1.72 -8.47 -13.99
N SER A 46 2.71 -9.19 -14.56
CA SER A 46 4.11 -9.10 -14.10
C SER A 46 4.80 -7.77 -14.41
N THR A 47 4.21 -6.90 -15.24
CA THR A 47 4.80 -5.63 -15.71
C THR A 47 5.32 -4.73 -14.57
N LEU A 48 4.62 -4.61 -13.44
CA LEU A 48 5.08 -3.83 -12.28
C LEU A 48 5.59 -4.70 -11.13
N GLN A 49 5.45 -6.02 -11.20
CA GLN A 49 5.91 -6.92 -10.14
C GLN A 49 7.33 -7.42 -10.38
N ASN A 50 7.54 -8.17 -11.46
CA ASN A 50 8.86 -8.45 -12.06
C ASN A 50 8.74 -8.32 -13.58
N PRO A 51 9.14 -7.18 -14.15
CA PRO A 51 8.92 -6.89 -15.55
C PRO A 51 9.64 -7.86 -16.52
N ALA A 52 10.70 -8.53 -16.10
CA ALA A 52 11.38 -9.52 -16.93
C ALA A 52 10.49 -10.73 -17.24
N LEU A 53 9.56 -11.07 -16.34
CA LEU A 53 8.65 -12.22 -16.49
C LEU A 53 7.53 -12.02 -17.51
N ILE A 54 7.33 -10.80 -18.07
CA ILE A 54 6.44 -10.62 -19.21
C ILE A 54 6.95 -11.36 -20.46
N SER A 55 8.22 -11.72 -20.48
CA SER A 55 8.85 -12.50 -21.57
C SER A 55 8.30 -13.93 -21.72
N CYS A 56 7.42 -14.37 -20.83
CA CYS A 56 6.63 -15.59 -20.96
C CYS A 56 5.42 -15.43 -21.91
N THR A 57 5.10 -14.22 -22.39
CA THR A 57 3.98 -13.94 -23.28
C THR A 57 4.21 -14.52 -24.68
N LYS A 58 3.25 -15.28 -25.20
CA LYS A 58 3.33 -15.96 -26.52
C LYS A 58 2.65 -15.20 -27.66
N GLY A 59 2.32 -13.99 -27.54
CA GLY A 59 1.61 -13.17 -28.52
C GLY A 59 1.28 -11.87 -27.85
N THR A 60 0.00 -11.51 -27.77
CA THR A 60 -0.48 -10.38 -26.95
C THR A 60 -1.36 -10.90 -25.82
N SER A 61 -1.15 -10.44 -24.61
CA SER A 61 -2.01 -10.72 -23.46
C SER A 61 -2.50 -9.42 -22.87
N ILE A 62 -3.82 -9.34 -22.67
CA ILE A 62 -4.48 -8.20 -22.02
C ILE A 62 -5.12 -8.71 -20.74
N SER A 63 -4.97 -7.99 -19.65
CA SER A 63 -5.66 -8.23 -18.41
C SER A 63 -6.33 -6.94 -17.94
N PHE A 64 -7.58 -7.05 -17.49
CA PHE A 64 -8.38 -5.95 -16.97
C PHE A 64 -9.15 -6.43 -15.75
N GLY A 65 -9.15 -5.63 -14.71
CA GLY A 65 -9.84 -6.01 -13.49
C GLY A 65 -9.75 -4.96 -12.39
N GLY A 66 -10.00 -5.40 -11.17
CA GLY A 66 -9.90 -4.57 -9.99
C GLY A 66 -10.06 -5.37 -8.71
N THR A 67 -9.85 -4.69 -7.61
CA THR A 67 -10.01 -5.22 -6.26
C THR A 67 -10.94 -4.33 -5.49
N ILE A 68 -11.95 -4.90 -4.87
CA ILE A 68 -12.73 -4.26 -3.80
C ILE A 68 -11.98 -4.57 -2.51
N PHE A 69 -11.56 -3.52 -1.83
CA PHE A 69 -10.84 -3.61 -0.57
C PHE A 69 -11.67 -3.04 0.57
N MET A 70 -11.73 -3.75 1.70
CA MET A 70 -12.58 -3.48 2.84
C MET A 70 -11.74 -3.55 4.13
N PRO A 71 -11.13 -2.43 4.55
CA PRO A 71 -10.48 -2.32 5.85
C PRO A 71 -11.53 -2.16 6.96
N ASP A 72 -11.23 -2.66 8.12
CA ASP A 72 -11.97 -2.44 9.37
C ASP A 72 -11.00 -1.81 10.38
N MET A 73 -11.15 -0.49 10.58
CA MET A 73 -10.26 0.32 11.40
C MET A 73 -11.04 0.89 12.57
N LYS A 74 -10.54 0.66 13.80
CA LYS A 74 -11.14 1.18 15.03
C LYS A 74 -10.09 1.88 15.86
N LEU A 75 -10.41 3.09 16.32
CA LEU A 75 -9.53 3.93 17.13
C LEU A 75 -10.13 4.14 18.52
N LYS A 76 -9.29 3.97 19.54
CA LYS A 76 -9.60 4.34 20.91
C LYS A 76 -8.48 5.19 21.48
N MET A 77 -8.77 6.45 21.78
CA MET A 77 -7.83 7.44 22.31
C MET A 77 -8.05 7.67 23.80
N GLY A 78 -7.06 7.35 24.63
CA GLY A 78 -7.14 7.56 26.07
C GLY A 78 -8.32 6.84 26.73
N ARG A 79 -9.23 7.63 27.32
CA ARG A 79 -10.46 7.14 27.97
C ARG A 79 -11.70 7.24 27.10
N ALA A 80 -11.54 7.75 25.89
CA ALA A 80 -12.61 7.88 24.93
C ALA A 80 -13.22 6.53 24.55
N ASP A 81 -14.42 6.55 23.97
CA ASP A 81 -15.02 5.36 23.36
C ASP A 81 -14.22 4.93 22.10
N GLU A 82 -14.44 3.71 21.68
CA GLU A 82 -13.88 3.21 20.43
C GLU A 82 -14.72 3.70 19.26
N HIS A 83 -14.09 4.19 18.21
CA HIS A 83 -14.74 4.72 17.01
C HIS A 83 -14.30 3.96 15.76
N ASP A 84 -15.26 3.59 14.92
CA ASP A 84 -15.02 3.00 13.62
C ASP A 84 -14.64 4.09 12.59
N SER A 85 -13.80 3.74 11.62
CA SER A 85 -13.48 4.58 10.48
C SER A 85 -14.48 4.34 9.35
N ASP A 86 -14.99 5.41 8.73
CA ASP A 86 -15.88 5.35 7.57
C ASP A 86 -15.14 5.07 6.24
N ALA A 87 -13.80 4.98 6.29
CA ALA A 87 -12.97 4.62 5.15
C ALA A 87 -12.93 3.09 4.97
N ASP A 88 -14.07 2.45 4.73
CA ASP A 88 -14.28 1.00 4.83
C ASP A 88 -14.45 0.26 3.50
N ILE A 89 -14.61 0.96 2.35
CA ILE A 89 -14.74 0.34 1.01
C ILE A 89 -13.96 1.13 -0.03
N ASN A 90 -13.16 0.39 -0.83
CA ASN A 90 -12.27 0.99 -1.82
C ASN A 90 -12.19 0.15 -3.09
N LEU A 91 -12.11 0.79 -4.26
CA LEU A 91 -11.97 0.14 -5.56
C LEU A 91 -10.59 0.41 -6.16
N ILE A 92 -9.82 -0.63 -6.39
CA ILE A 92 -8.46 -0.57 -6.94
C ILE A 92 -8.48 -1.10 -8.38
N PRO A 93 -8.30 -0.24 -9.39
CA PRO A 93 -8.28 -0.69 -10.78
C PRO A 93 -6.96 -1.37 -11.13
N SER A 94 -7.02 -2.28 -12.11
CA SER A 94 -5.85 -2.90 -12.71
C SER A 94 -6.05 -3.15 -14.20
N VAL A 95 -5.11 -2.68 -15.02
CA VAL A 95 -5.07 -2.92 -16.45
C VAL A 95 -3.64 -3.24 -16.86
N SER A 96 -3.44 -4.27 -17.66
CA SER A 96 -2.13 -4.61 -18.19
C SER A 96 -2.20 -5.22 -19.58
N ILE A 97 -1.20 -4.93 -20.38
CA ILE A 97 -0.99 -5.48 -21.71
C ILE A 97 0.45 -5.94 -21.79
N SER A 98 0.68 -7.14 -22.29
CA SER A 98 2.02 -7.59 -22.67
C SER A 98 2.01 -8.15 -24.09
N GLN A 99 3.07 -7.87 -24.84
CA GLN A 99 3.20 -8.27 -26.24
C GLN A 99 4.59 -8.80 -26.53
N LYS A 100 4.65 -9.94 -27.23
CA LYS A 100 5.87 -10.44 -27.84
C LYS A 100 6.15 -9.64 -29.11
N LEU A 101 7.25 -8.88 -29.14
CA LEU A 101 7.66 -8.11 -30.32
C LEU A 101 8.44 -8.99 -31.31
N ASN A 102 9.32 -9.85 -30.81
CA ASN A 102 10.05 -10.87 -31.57
C ASN A 102 10.53 -11.97 -30.60
N GLU A 103 11.45 -12.84 -31.03
CA GLU A 103 11.90 -13.98 -30.22
C GLU A 103 12.57 -13.57 -28.90
N ASN A 104 13.16 -12.38 -28.82
CA ASN A 104 13.92 -11.92 -27.68
C ASN A 104 13.29 -10.73 -26.96
N TRP A 105 12.49 -9.89 -27.61
CA TRP A 105 11.97 -8.64 -27.08
C TRP A 105 10.48 -8.68 -26.79
N PHE A 106 10.10 -8.12 -25.65
CA PHE A 106 8.74 -8.07 -25.16
C PHE A 106 8.43 -6.68 -24.62
N LEU A 107 7.22 -6.22 -24.86
CA LEU A 107 6.68 -4.95 -24.36
C LEU A 107 5.59 -5.24 -23.33
N GLY A 108 5.60 -4.54 -22.22
CA GLY A 108 4.53 -4.52 -21.22
C GLY A 108 4.06 -3.10 -20.97
N ILE A 109 2.76 -2.89 -20.85
CA ILE A 109 2.18 -1.60 -20.42
C ILE A 109 1.13 -1.90 -19.37
N GLY A 110 1.07 -1.08 -18.34
CA GLY A 110 0.06 -1.27 -17.33
C GLY A 110 -0.20 -0.05 -16.47
N MET A 111 -1.37 -0.10 -15.84
CA MET A 111 -1.85 0.88 -14.88
C MET A 111 -2.46 0.13 -13.70
N TRP A 112 -2.01 0.43 -12.50
CA TRP A 112 -2.50 -0.18 -11.27
C TRP A 112 -2.57 0.82 -10.12
N GLY A 113 -3.59 0.69 -9.28
CA GLY A 113 -3.47 1.15 -7.90
C GLY A 113 -2.45 0.28 -7.18
N THR A 114 -1.41 0.88 -6.64
CA THR A 114 -0.26 0.17 -6.06
C THR A 114 -0.14 0.33 -4.57
N ALA A 115 -0.57 1.46 -4.06
CA ALA A 115 -0.46 1.81 -2.65
C ALA A 115 -1.56 2.78 -2.22
N GLY A 116 -1.76 2.86 -0.92
CA GLY A 116 -2.66 3.81 -0.29
C GLY A 116 -2.90 3.49 1.16
N MET A 117 -3.31 4.51 1.91
CA MET A 117 -3.56 4.40 3.34
C MET A 117 -4.42 5.57 3.82
N GLY A 118 -5.22 5.32 4.84
CA GLY A 118 -5.96 6.42 5.48
C GLY A 118 -7.07 5.96 6.40
N VAL A 119 -7.70 6.93 7.03
CA VAL A 119 -8.83 6.80 7.95
C VAL A 119 -9.83 7.93 7.73
N ASP A 120 -11.06 7.76 8.18
CA ASP A 120 -12.08 8.80 8.21
C ASP A 120 -12.91 8.69 9.49
N TYR A 121 -12.64 9.57 10.44
CA TYR A 121 -13.37 9.62 11.71
C TYR A 121 -14.28 10.86 11.81
N ARG A 122 -14.66 11.50 10.69
CA ARG A 122 -15.49 12.72 10.68
C ARG A 122 -16.85 12.53 11.33
N ASN A 123 -17.48 11.38 11.07
CA ASN A 123 -18.84 11.10 11.52
C ASN A 123 -18.90 10.38 12.87
N ALA A 124 -17.75 10.04 13.46
CA ALA A 124 -17.71 9.44 14.78
C ALA A 124 -18.29 10.40 15.83
N GLN A 125 -19.28 9.94 16.58
CA GLN A 125 -19.91 10.76 17.61
C GLN A 125 -18.92 11.06 18.72
N GLN A 126 -18.68 12.35 18.96
CA GLN A 126 -17.92 12.79 20.13
C GLN A 126 -18.88 13.09 21.27
N SER A 127 -18.61 12.53 22.43
CA SER A 127 -19.18 13.04 23.68
C SER A 127 -18.59 14.45 23.95
N PRO A 128 -19.32 15.37 24.59
CA PRO A 128 -18.78 16.67 24.97
C PRO A 128 -17.50 16.63 25.82
N THR A 129 -17.17 15.46 26.37
CA THR A 129 -15.96 15.20 27.16
C THR A 129 -14.95 14.32 26.42
N ASP A 130 -15.24 13.95 25.16
CA ASP A 130 -14.48 12.99 24.38
C ASP A 130 -13.89 13.68 23.14
N SER A 131 -12.61 14.04 23.21
CA SER A 131 -11.82 14.51 22.07
C SER A 131 -11.19 13.36 21.29
N GLY A 132 -11.73 12.16 21.41
CA GLY A 132 -11.07 10.88 21.23
C GLY A 132 -10.64 10.49 19.82
N ASN A 133 -10.97 11.23 18.76
CA ASN A 133 -10.55 10.84 17.41
C ASN A 133 -10.09 12.03 16.55
N MET A 134 -10.14 13.24 17.11
CA MET A 134 -9.77 14.49 16.43
C MET A 134 -10.50 14.72 15.09
N HIS A 135 -11.59 14.01 14.78
CA HIS A 135 -12.22 13.97 13.46
C HIS A 135 -11.19 13.78 12.32
N MET A 136 -10.17 12.95 12.58
CA MET A 136 -9.04 12.79 11.67
C MET A 136 -9.46 12.15 10.36
N ILE A 137 -9.00 12.76 9.28
CA ILE A 137 -9.05 12.21 7.94
C ILE A 137 -7.63 12.12 7.45
N THR A 138 -7.27 10.98 6.92
CA THR A 138 -6.09 10.83 6.05
C THR A 138 -6.53 10.00 4.85
N ASN A 139 -6.06 10.36 3.67
CA ASN A 139 -6.39 9.63 2.45
C ASN A 139 -5.24 9.75 1.45
N LEU A 140 -4.38 8.74 1.43
CA LEU A 140 -3.32 8.59 0.43
C LEU A 140 -3.78 7.60 -0.63
N GLN A 141 -3.66 7.98 -1.91
CA GLN A 141 -3.97 7.12 -3.04
C GLN A 141 -2.85 7.21 -4.07
N LEU A 142 -2.30 6.07 -4.45
CA LEU A 142 -1.22 5.99 -5.42
C LEU A 142 -1.61 5.07 -6.59
N MET A 143 -1.32 5.54 -7.80
CA MET A 143 -1.54 4.80 -9.03
C MET A 143 -0.29 4.88 -9.91
N GLU A 144 0.23 3.73 -10.30
CA GLU A 144 1.39 3.65 -11.18
C GLU A 144 0.98 3.32 -12.62
N PHE A 145 1.68 3.96 -13.55
CA PHE A 145 1.66 3.69 -14.99
C PHE A 145 3.07 3.27 -15.40
N GLY A 146 3.20 2.05 -15.93
CA GLY A 146 4.50 1.52 -16.30
C GLY A 146 4.53 1.05 -17.75
N ALA A 147 5.67 1.28 -18.43
CA ALA A 147 5.96 0.76 -19.75
C ALA A 147 7.26 -0.05 -19.70
N SER A 148 7.14 -1.37 -19.71
CA SER A 148 8.26 -2.32 -19.57
C SER A 148 8.82 -2.73 -20.92
N LEU A 149 10.13 -2.71 -21.04
CA LEU A 149 10.84 -3.37 -22.12
C LEU A 149 11.64 -4.54 -21.55
N ALA A 150 11.28 -5.76 -21.93
CA ALA A 150 11.97 -6.97 -21.49
C ALA A 150 12.74 -7.62 -22.64
N TYR A 151 13.92 -8.12 -22.31
CA TYR A 151 14.78 -8.91 -23.18
C TYR A 151 14.97 -10.29 -22.59
N ARG A 152 14.81 -11.33 -23.41
CA ARG A 152 15.06 -12.72 -23.04
C ARG A 152 16.02 -13.36 -24.01
N ARG A 153 17.02 -14.05 -23.48
CA ARG A 153 17.90 -14.91 -24.28
C ARG A 153 18.22 -16.17 -23.46
N ASP A 154 17.99 -17.31 -24.07
CA ASP A 154 18.17 -18.62 -23.43
C ASP A 154 17.39 -18.68 -22.09
N ASN A 155 18.09 -18.85 -21.00
CA ASN A 155 17.54 -18.99 -19.65
C ASN A 155 17.47 -17.67 -18.86
N ILE A 156 17.88 -16.54 -19.47
CA ILE A 156 17.96 -15.26 -18.77
C ILE A 156 16.96 -14.28 -19.35
N GLY A 157 16.25 -13.58 -18.48
CA GLY A 157 15.44 -12.41 -18.81
C GLY A 157 15.82 -11.21 -17.99
N LEU A 158 15.85 -10.05 -18.64
CA LEU A 158 16.10 -8.74 -18.01
C LEU A 158 15.03 -7.77 -18.50
N ALA A 159 14.67 -6.80 -17.65
CA ALA A 159 13.74 -5.76 -18.05
C ALA A 159 13.96 -4.46 -17.29
N VAL A 160 13.53 -3.38 -17.94
CA VAL A 160 13.43 -2.04 -17.35
C VAL A 160 12.03 -1.51 -17.59
N THR A 161 11.50 -0.80 -16.58
CA THR A 161 10.17 -0.19 -16.61
C THR A 161 10.26 1.23 -16.07
N PRO A 162 10.35 2.26 -16.91
CA PRO A 162 10.02 3.60 -16.46
C PRO A 162 8.59 3.63 -15.92
N VAL A 163 8.42 4.29 -14.79
CA VAL A 163 7.16 4.41 -14.05
C VAL A 163 6.80 5.88 -13.90
N LEU A 164 5.55 6.22 -14.16
CA LEU A 164 4.91 7.46 -13.78
C LEU A 164 3.93 7.11 -12.65
N GLN A 165 4.07 7.77 -11.51
CA GLN A 165 3.15 7.64 -10.39
C GLN A 165 2.30 8.89 -10.24
N TYR A 166 0.99 8.71 -10.20
CA TYR A 166 0.05 9.72 -9.73
C TYR A 166 -0.27 9.45 -8.27
N GLY A 167 -0.27 10.51 -7.46
CA GLY A 167 -0.65 10.43 -6.07
C GLY A 167 -1.59 11.55 -5.65
N SER A 168 -2.45 11.27 -4.69
CA SER A 168 -3.26 12.26 -3.99
C SER A 168 -3.20 12.00 -2.50
N LEU A 169 -3.10 13.08 -1.71
CA LEU A 169 -3.06 13.03 -0.25
C LEU A 169 -3.99 14.11 0.31
N ASP A 170 -4.80 13.71 1.29
CA ASP A 170 -5.58 14.60 2.14
C ASP A 170 -5.27 14.28 3.60
N ILE A 171 -4.87 15.29 4.37
CA ILE A 171 -4.69 15.20 5.82
C ILE A 171 -5.45 16.34 6.44
N SER A 172 -6.49 16.01 7.20
CA SER A 172 -7.23 17.01 7.96
C SER A 172 -7.67 16.47 9.30
N TYR A 173 -7.75 17.33 10.30
CA TYR A 173 -8.17 16.96 11.65
C TYR A 173 -8.60 18.19 12.45
N GLN A 174 -9.23 17.97 13.60
CA GLN A 174 -9.52 19.01 14.58
C GLN A 174 -8.44 19.05 15.65
N GLY A 175 -7.75 20.16 15.75
CA GLY A 175 -6.71 20.37 16.76
C GLY A 175 -7.27 20.40 18.18
N PHE A 176 -6.40 20.27 19.19
CA PHE A 176 -6.79 20.33 20.61
C PHE A 176 -7.37 21.70 21.02
N ASP A 177 -7.15 22.74 20.23
CA ASP A 177 -7.75 24.08 20.40
C ASP A 177 -9.10 24.21 19.68
N GLY A 178 -9.61 23.14 19.10
CA GLY A 178 -10.89 23.08 18.37
C GLY A 178 -10.85 23.64 16.94
N LYS A 179 -9.69 24.07 16.45
CA LYS A 179 -9.56 24.54 15.06
C LYS A 179 -9.39 23.39 14.09
N THR A 180 -9.96 23.52 12.92
CA THR A 180 -9.71 22.57 11.83
C THR A 180 -8.34 22.84 11.20
N VAL A 181 -7.58 21.77 11.00
CA VAL A 181 -6.30 21.73 10.30
C VAL A 181 -6.50 20.97 9.01
N GLY A 182 -5.90 21.43 7.92
CA GLY A 182 -5.95 20.80 6.59
C GLY A 182 -6.42 21.77 5.51
N ASP A 183 -5.85 21.64 4.31
CA ASP A 183 -6.06 22.51 3.16
C ASP A 183 -6.83 21.81 2.00
N GLY A 184 -7.36 20.59 2.26
CA GLY A 184 -7.99 19.72 1.26
C GLY A 184 -6.96 18.90 0.50
N VAL A 185 -7.39 18.25 -0.58
CA VAL A 185 -6.58 17.28 -1.34
C VAL A 185 -5.46 17.93 -2.12
N ALA A 186 -4.22 17.49 -1.91
CA ALA A 186 -3.09 17.76 -2.79
C ALA A 186 -2.82 16.60 -3.74
N GLN A 187 -2.28 16.88 -4.92
CA GLN A 187 -1.98 15.91 -5.96
C GLN A 187 -0.61 16.17 -6.55
N ASP A 188 0.11 15.09 -6.91
CA ASP A 188 1.40 15.20 -7.57
C ASP A 188 1.65 14.04 -8.55
N LEU A 189 2.69 14.21 -9.39
CA LEU A 189 3.19 13.24 -10.35
C LEU A 189 4.67 12.99 -10.11
N GLY A 190 5.01 11.76 -9.70
CA GLY A 190 6.37 11.32 -9.51
C GLY A 190 6.85 10.37 -10.60
N TYR A 191 8.15 10.17 -10.68
CA TYR A 191 8.78 9.31 -11.67
C TYR A 191 9.75 8.34 -11.00
N GLY A 192 9.75 7.11 -11.49
CA GLY A 192 10.63 6.06 -11.00
C GLY A 192 11.03 5.10 -12.10
N VAL A 193 11.81 4.12 -11.72
CA VAL A 193 12.24 3.04 -12.60
C VAL A 193 12.26 1.73 -11.87
N ASN A 194 11.69 0.68 -12.47
CA ASN A 194 11.74 -0.69 -11.97
C ASN A 194 12.67 -1.53 -12.86
N PHE A 195 13.51 -2.33 -12.25
CA PHE A 195 14.33 -3.33 -12.91
C PHE A 195 13.88 -4.72 -12.51
N GLY A 196 13.82 -5.63 -13.47
CA GLY A 196 13.54 -7.02 -13.24
C GLY A 196 14.57 -7.92 -13.89
N ALA A 197 14.83 -9.04 -13.26
CA ALA A 197 15.66 -10.10 -13.80
C ALA A 197 15.07 -11.46 -13.43
N TYR A 198 15.33 -12.47 -14.25
CA TYR A 198 15.14 -13.86 -13.88
C TYR A 198 16.18 -14.77 -14.55
N TYR A 199 16.36 -15.94 -13.94
CA TYR A 199 17.14 -17.03 -14.47
C TYR A 199 16.35 -18.34 -14.34
N ASP A 200 16.06 -18.95 -15.48
CA ASP A 200 15.45 -20.28 -15.53
C ASP A 200 16.51 -21.35 -15.30
N VAL A 201 16.48 -21.93 -14.11
CA VAL A 201 17.28 -23.10 -13.78
C VAL A 201 16.63 -24.33 -14.42
N THR A 202 17.37 -25.40 -14.64
CA THR A 202 16.81 -26.65 -15.16
C THR A 202 15.74 -27.23 -14.21
N ASN A 203 14.78 -27.99 -14.78
CA ASN A 203 13.72 -28.71 -14.02
C ASN A 203 12.62 -27.85 -13.40
N GLY A 204 12.25 -26.74 -14.06
CA GLY A 204 11.08 -25.93 -13.66
C GLY A 204 11.32 -24.96 -12.51
N VAL A 205 12.57 -24.71 -12.15
CA VAL A 205 12.94 -23.70 -11.14
C VAL A 205 13.30 -22.39 -11.85
N THR A 206 12.67 -21.30 -11.42
CA THR A 206 13.00 -19.93 -11.83
C THR A 206 13.43 -19.12 -10.62
N LEU A 207 14.55 -18.43 -10.72
CA LEU A 207 15.02 -17.45 -9.75
C LEU A 207 14.73 -16.06 -10.30
N GLY A 208 14.14 -15.19 -9.49
CA GLY A 208 13.82 -13.81 -9.86
C GLY A 208 14.48 -12.80 -8.94
N ALA A 209 14.73 -11.61 -9.46
CA ALA A 209 15.17 -10.45 -8.70
C ALA A 209 14.52 -9.18 -9.22
N VAL A 210 14.21 -8.25 -8.32
CA VAL A 210 13.60 -6.95 -8.66
C VAL A 210 14.24 -5.84 -7.83
N TYR A 211 14.31 -4.67 -8.44
CA TYR A 211 14.57 -3.41 -7.78
C TYR A 211 13.58 -2.37 -8.29
N LYS A 212 12.92 -1.66 -7.38
CA LYS A 212 12.10 -0.49 -7.69
C LYS A 212 12.75 0.71 -7.03
N SER A 213 12.92 1.78 -7.79
CA SER A 213 13.46 3.03 -7.24
C SER A 213 12.43 3.68 -6.33
N GLU A 214 12.90 4.53 -5.43
CA GLU A 214 12.06 5.50 -4.76
C GLU A 214 11.38 6.43 -5.78
N ILE A 215 10.19 6.95 -5.41
CA ILE A 215 9.44 7.94 -6.20
C ILE A 215 9.08 9.09 -5.28
N ASP A 216 9.74 10.23 -5.49
CA ASP A 216 9.49 11.45 -4.71
C ASP A 216 8.16 12.09 -5.13
N MET A 217 7.33 12.44 -4.16
CA MET A 217 6.01 13.06 -4.32
C MET A 217 5.91 14.27 -3.39
N GLU A 218 5.51 15.45 -3.91
CA GLU A 218 5.32 16.66 -3.13
C GLU A 218 3.83 17.00 -3.00
N TYR A 219 3.25 16.72 -1.84
CA TYR A 219 1.84 17.02 -1.52
C TYR A 219 1.74 18.35 -0.78
N LYS A 220 1.72 19.44 -1.53
CA LYS A 220 1.78 20.82 -1.00
C LYS A 220 0.77 21.07 0.11
N ASN A 221 1.27 21.63 1.20
CA ASN A 221 0.52 21.99 2.41
C ASN A 221 -0.16 20.78 3.11
N GLN A 222 0.28 19.54 2.89
CA GLN A 222 -0.31 18.40 3.60
C GLN A 222 0.43 18.14 4.91
N LEU A 223 1.68 17.69 4.84
CA LEU A 223 2.45 17.36 6.03
C LEU A 223 2.84 18.61 6.80
N SER A 224 3.19 19.70 6.10
CA SER A 224 3.56 20.96 6.72
C SER A 224 2.38 21.55 7.50
N SER A 225 1.19 21.64 6.91
CA SER A 225 -0.02 22.14 7.59
C SER A 225 -0.42 21.22 8.74
N ALA A 226 -0.37 19.90 8.53
CA ALA A 226 -0.74 18.94 9.58
C ALA A 226 0.20 18.99 10.79
N THR A 227 1.46 19.36 10.61
CA THR A 227 2.44 19.40 11.70
C THR A 227 2.67 20.81 12.27
N GLN A 228 2.20 21.86 11.61
CA GLN A 228 2.35 23.26 12.05
C GLN A 228 1.79 23.52 13.45
N PRO A 229 0.58 23.04 13.84
CA PRO A 229 0.09 23.25 15.20
C PRO A 229 1.02 22.69 16.29
N PHE A 230 1.73 21.62 16.01
CA PHE A 230 2.70 21.04 16.94
C PHE A 230 3.98 21.89 17.05
N VAL A 231 4.33 22.63 16.00
CA VAL A 231 5.41 23.65 16.02
C VAL A 231 4.95 24.87 16.83
N ASP A 232 3.74 25.35 16.61
CA ASP A 232 3.18 26.50 17.32
C ASP A 232 3.09 26.26 18.84
N PHE A 233 2.86 25.02 19.23
CA PHE A 233 2.96 24.58 20.63
C PHE A 233 4.39 24.32 21.12
N GLY A 234 5.40 24.35 20.22
CA GLY A 234 6.80 24.03 20.58
C GLY A 234 7.07 22.54 20.84
N ILE A 235 6.23 21.65 20.28
CA ILE A 235 6.40 20.20 20.35
C ILE A 235 7.42 19.75 19.30
N PHE A 236 7.29 20.27 18.08
CA PHE A 236 8.26 20.08 17.01
C PHE A 236 9.11 21.34 16.79
N PRO A 237 10.38 21.20 16.45
CA PRO A 237 11.26 22.35 16.17
C PRO A 237 10.90 23.08 14.88
N GLN A 238 10.31 22.37 13.91
CA GLN A 238 9.85 22.89 12.61
C GLN A 238 8.76 21.98 12.06
N ALA A 239 7.97 22.49 11.12
CA ALA A 239 6.99 21.71 10.38
C ALA A 239 7.71 20.70 9.47
N MET A 240 7.08 19.56 9.21
CA MET A 240 7.58 18.58 8.26
C MET A 240 7.50 19.14 6.85
N GLY A 241 8.38 18.69 5.96
CA GLY A 241 8.29 18.99 4.53
C GLY A 241 7.13 18.23 3.89
N ASP A 242 6.61 18.77 2.77
CA ASP A 242 5.43 18.20 2.08
C ASP A 242 5.76 17.01 1.16
N HIS A 243 6.97 16.45 1.27
CA HIS A 243 7.36 15.26 0.54
C HIS A 243 6.91 13.99 1.28
N LEU A 244 6.17 13.12 0.57
CA LEU A 244 5.87 11.77 1.01
C LEU A 244 6.30 10.81 -0.11
N GLU A 245 7.51 10.28 0.03
CA GLU A 245 8.21 9.51 -0.99
C GLU A 245 7.80 8.05 -0.96
N GLN A 246 7.41 7.48 -2.11
CA GLN A 246 7.24 6.04 -2.19
C GLN A 246 8.62 5.37 -2.07
N PRO A 247 8.81 4.43 -1.13
CA PRO A 247 10.11 3.88 -0.83
C PRO A 247 10.67 2.98 -1.93
N ALA A 248 11.98 2.88 -2.01
CA ALA A 248 12.63 1.85 -2.81
C ALA A 248 12.30 0.45 -2.30
N GLU A 249 12.17 -0.51 -3.22
CA GLU A 249 12.02 -1.92 -2.90
C GLU A 249 13.12 -2.75 -3.56
N ILE A 250 13.67 -3.73 -2.82
CA ILE A 250 14.55 -4.77 -3.36
C ILE A 250 13.98 -6.13 -3.00
N GLY A 251 13.92 -7.06 -3.95
CA GLY A 251 13.34 -8.37 -3.73
C GLY A 251 13.99 -9.48 -4.54
N MET A 252 13.89 -10.68 -4.00
CA MET A 252 14.26 -11.92 -4.66
C MET A 252 13.12 -12.93 -4.53
N GLY A 253 13.01 -13.82 -5.51
CA GLY A 253 11.98 -14.84 -5.52
C GLY A 253 12.44 -16.14 -6.17
N ILE A 254 11.81 -17.22 -5.77
CA ILE A 254 11.97 -18.53 -6.37
C ILE A 254 10.61 -19.08 -6.74
N GLY A 255 10.47 -19.57 -7.97
CA GLY A 255 9.34 -20.31 -8.46
C GLY A 255 9.74 -21.74 -8.78
N TYR A 256 8.86 -22.71 -8.48
CA TYR A 256 9.05 -24.11 -8.84
C TYR A 256 7.78 -24.69 -9.45
N GLU A 257 7.85 -24.98 -10.74
CA GLU A 257 6.76 -25.61 -11.51
C GLU A 257 7.05 -27.11 -11.70
N PHE A 258 6.16 -27.96 -11.22
CA PHE A 258 6.27 -29.42 -11.35
C PHE A 258 4.89 -30.07 -11.63
N GLY A 259 4.74 -30.63 -12.79
CA GLY A 259 3.47 -31.22 -13.23
C GLY A 259 2.35 -30.17 -13.27
N GLN A 260 1.35 -30.34 -12.43
CA GLN A 260 0.21 -29.43 -12.30
C GLN A 260 0.35 -28.42 -11.13
N HIS A 261 1.48 -28.40 -10.47
CA HIS A 261 1.72 -27.63 -9.26
C HIS A 261 2.74 -26.52 -9.51
N THR A 262 2.53 -25.38 -8.86
CA THR A 262 3.49 -24.28 -8.78
C THR A 262 3.63 -23.87 -7.32
N LEU A 263 4.86 -23.79 -6.85
CA LEU A 263 5.22 -23.18 -5.58
C LEU A 263 6.01 -21.89 -5.86
N ALA A 264 5.80 -20.88 -5.05
CA ALA A 264 6.53 -19.62 -5.14
C ALA A 264 6.86 -19.11 -3.74
N PHE A 265 8.06 -18.56 -3.60
CA PHE A 265 8.48 -17.86 -2.39
C PHE A 265 9.23 -16.61 -2.80
N ASP A 266 8.81 -15.47 -2.27
CA ASP A 266 9.47 -14.18 -2.45
C ASP A 266 9.87 -13.60 -1.08
N ALA A 267 11.02 -12.93 -1.05
CA ALA A 267 11.47 -12.10 0.06
C ALA A 267 11.83 -10.72 -0.49
N LYS A 268 11.30 -9.65 0.11
CA LYS A 268 11.61 -8.28 -0.27
C LYS A 268 11.80 -7.38 0.95
N GLN A 269 12.54 -6.31 0.76
CA GLN A 269 12.70 -5.23 1.71
C GLN A 269 12.16 -3.93 1.12
N ILE A 270 11.36 -3.23 1.91
CA ILE A 270 10.82 -1.91 1.61
C ILE A 270 11.55 -0.90 2.49
N LYS A 271 12.09 0.16 1.88
CA LYS A 271 13.03 1.10 2.50
C LYS A 271 12.33 2.33 3.09
N TRP A 272 11.41 2.10 4.04
CA TRP A 272 10.66 3.19 4.69
C TRP A 272 11.54 4.17 5.45
N SER A 273 12.62 3.70 6.09
CA SER A 273 13.51 4.54 6.89
C SER A 273 14.34 5.53 6.06
N ASP A 274 14.44 5.33 4.77
CA ASP A 274 15.15 6.22 3.84
C ASP A 274 14.18 7.20 3.15
N ALA A 275 12.89 6.83 3.02
CA ALA A 275 11.87 7.58 2.29
C ALA A 275 11.47 8.87 3.02
N LYS A 276 11.49 10.01 2.29
CA LYS A 276 11.07 11.31 2.82
C LYS A 276 9.62 11.24 3.33
N GLY A 277 9.31 11.98 4.35
CA GLY A 277 8.03 11.94 5.04
C GLY A 277 7.94 10.72 5.97
N TYR A 278 8.01 9.52 5.48
CA TYR A 278 7.93 8.31 6.33
C TYR A 278 9.03 8.26 7.38
N LYS A 279 10.29 8.57 7.01
CA LYS A 279 11.40 8.69 7.97
C LYS A 279 11.17 9.77 9.03
N ASP A 280 10.48 10.85 8.66
CA ASP A 280 10.20 11.97 9.57
C ASP A 280 9.15 11.55 10.62
N PHE A 281 8.20 10.66 10.25
CA PHE A 281 7.30 9.97 11.17
C PHE A 281 7.95 8.78 11.88
N GLY A 282 9.22 8.50 11.58
CA GLY A 282 10.02 7.46 12.22
C GLY A 282 9.65 6.04 11.81
N TRP A 283 9.21 5.84 10.56
CA TRP A 283 8.99 4.49 10.02
C TRP A 283 10.30 3.74 9.84
N GLU A 284 10.24 2.42 10.01
CA GLU A 284 11.38 1.50 9.94
C GLU A 284 11.27 0.62 8.70
N ASP A 285 12.41 0.17 8.16
CA ASP A 285 12.45 -0.74 7.02
C ASP A 285 11.61 -1.99 7.28
N GLN A 286 10.87 -2.44 6.28
CA GLN A 286 9.97 -3.57 6.36
C GLN A 286 10.49 -4.74 5.55
N THR A 287 10.55 -5.91 6.16
CA THR A 287 10.83 -7.17 5.46
C THR A 287 9.52 -7.91 5.19
N VAL A 288 9.32 -8.32 3.95
CA VAL A 288 8.11 -9.00 3.48
C VAL A 288 8.46 -10.36 2.93
N TYR A 289 7.71 -11.37 3.34
CA TYR A 289 7.76 -12.73 2.82
C TYR A 289 6.43 -13.11 2.20
N ALA A 290 6.45 -13.65 0.98
CA ALA A 290 5.27 -14.15 0.29
C ALA A 290 5.45 -15.62 -0.07
N LEU A 291 4.51 -16.44 0.31
CA LEU A 291 4.45 -17.87 -0.06
C LEU A 291 3.18 -18.11 -0.87
N GLY A 292 3.34 -18.71 -2.05
CA GLY A 292 2.25 -19.00 -2.96
C GLY A 292 2.25 -20.46 -3.44
N TYR A 293 1.05 -21.00 -3.56
CA TYR A 293 0.82 -22.31 -4.18
C TYR A 293 -0.28 -22.18 -5.22
N GLN A 294 -0.09 -22.85 -6.37
CA GLN A 294 -1.11 -23.02 -7.40
C GLN A 294 -1.22 -24.47 -7.84
N PHE A 295 -2.46 -24.95 -7.94
CA PHE A 295 -2.81 -26.18 -8.66
C PHE A 295 -3.49 -25.83 -9.98
N LYS A 296 -3.00 -26.40 -11.09
CA LYS A 296 -3.52 -26.21 -12.44
C LYS A 296 -4.20 -27.49 -12.91
N GLY A 297 -5.54 -27.52 -12.86
CA GLY A 297 -6.34 -28.56 -13.50
C GLY A 297 -6.50 -28.29 -15.01
N GLN A 298 -7.47 -28.96 -15.64
CA GLN A 298 -7.71 -28.80 -17.08
C GLN A 298 -8.18 -27.37 -17.43
N GLN A 299 -9.26 -26.91 -16.81
CA GLN A 299 -9.83 -25.56 -16.98
C GLN A 299 -9.71 -24.71 -15.71
N TRP A 300 -9.58 -25.34 -14.55
CA TRP A 300 -9.52 -24.68 -13.25
C TRP A 300 -8.10 -24.47 -12.76
N ARG A 301 -7.91 -23.38 -12.07
CA ARG A 301 -6.72 -23.09 -11.27
C ARG A 301 -7.15 -22.73 -9.87
N PHE A 302 -6.54 -23.34 -8.87
CA PHE A 302 -6.75 -23.01 -7.48
C PHE A 302 -5.45 -22.51 -6.88
N ARG A 303 -5.56 -21.44 -6.07
CA ARG A 303 -4.42 -20.79 -5.46
C ARG A 303 -4.64 -20.66 -3.97
N ALA A 304 -3.56 -20.72 -3.23
CA ALA A 304 -3.50 -20.36 -1.82
C ALA A 304 -2.17 -19.67 -1.56
N GLY A 305 -2.16 -18.77 -0.59
CA GLY A 305 -0.94 -18.05 -0.27
C GLY A 305 -0.96 -17.47 1.14
N TYR A 306 0.21 -17.06 1.55
CA TYR A 306 0.46 -16.36 2.79
C TYR A 306 1.46 -15.25 2.58
N ASN A 307 1.18 -14.09 3.15
CA ASN A 307 2.08 -12.95 3.17
C ASN A 307 2.33 -12.54 4.62
N HIS A 308 3.58 -12.31 4.94
CA HIS A 308 3.99 -11.78 6.24
C HIS A 308 4.91 -10.59 6.03
N ALA A 309 4.63 -9.51 6.72
CA ALA A 309 5.44 -8.30 6.73
C ALA A 309 5.74 -7.88 8.16
N THR A 310 6.98 -7.46 8.42
CA THR A 310 7.31 -6.86 9.71
C THR A 310 6.59 -5.51 9.86
N HIS A 311 6.34 -5.11 11.09
CA HIS A 311 5.65 -3.87 11.40
C HIS A 311 6.54 -2.64 11.13
N PRO A 312 6.17 -1.68 10.27
CA PRO A 312 7.03 -0.56 9.93
C PRO A 312 6.95 0.60 10.94
N ILE A 313 5.92 0.64 11.78
CA ILE A 313 5.75 1.68 12.80
C ILE A 313 6.06 1.12 14.18
N SER A 314 6.86 1.82 14.98
CA SER A 314 7.20 1.47 16.36
C SER A 314 6.91 2.63 17.28
N GLU A 315 6.57 2.33 18.55
CA GLU A 315 6.34 3.38 19.54
C GLU A 315 7.60 4.21 19.75
N LYS A 316 7.49 5.52 19.53
CA LYS A 316 8.58 6.46 19.79
C LYS A 316 8.59 6.81 21.28
N GLN A 317 9.76 7.14 21.80
CA GLN A 317 9.93 7.50 23.22
C GLN A 317 8.92 8.58 23.62
N SER A 318 8.10 8.27 24.60
CA SER A 318 7.01 9.13 25.06
C SER A 318 7.38 9.92 26.31
N GLY A 319 6.79 11.11 26.46
CA GLY A 319 6.89 11.94 27.68
C GLY A 319 6.10 11.36 28.85
N SER A 320 6.09 12.09 29.97
CA SER A 320 5.30 11.76 31.16
C SER A 320 3.80 11.84 30.89
N SER A 321 2.95 11.30 31.77
CA SER A 321 1.49 11.32 31.66
C SER A 321 0.87 12.73 31.59
N VAL A 322 1.57 13.72 32.11
CA VAL A 322 1.22 15.13 32.00
C VAL A 322 2.47 15.92 31.64
N ILE A 323 2.39 16.67 30.54
CA ILE A 323 3.47 17.55 30.09
C ILE A 323 3.04 18.97 30.34
N LYS A 324 3.79 19.66 31.21
CA LYS A 324 3.49 21.02 31.63
C LYS A 324 3.66 22.03 30.51
N ALA A 325 2.81 23.04 30.52
CA ALA A 325 2.97 24.20 29.64
C ALA A 325 4.40 24.74 29.73
N GLY A 326 5.02 25.01 28.54
CA GLY A 326 6.43 25.41 28.44
C GLY A 326 7.45 24.25 28.38
N SER A 327 7.01 22.99 28.51
CA SER A 327 7.86 21.80 28.39
C SER A 327 7.44 20.90 27.22
N TYR A 328 6.73 21.45 26.23
CA TYR A 328 6.06 20.70 25.16
C TYR A 328 7.02 19.93 24.23
N ALA A 329 8.28 20.36 24.12
CA ALA A 329 9.28 19.60 23.34
C ALA A 329 9.45 18.14 23.83
N GLN A 330 9.07 17.84 25.09
CA GLN A 330 9.05 16.48 25.62
C GLN A 330 7.92 15.61 25.06
N ALA A 331 6.94 16.21 24.36
CA ALA A 331 5.82 15.50 23.73
C ALA A 331 6.09 15.07 22.28
N GLY A 332 7.28 15.31 21.72
CA GLY A 332 7.58 15.02 20.32
C GLY A 332 7.30 13.58 19.92
N GLY A 333 7.75 12.61 20.71
CA GLY A 333 7.47 11.20 20.47
C GLY A 333 5.99 10.85 20.57
N ASN A 334 5.25 11.46 21.50
CA ASN A 334 3.80 11.27 21.63
C ASN A 334 3.04 11.82 20.40
N ALA A 335 3.51 12.93 19.80
CA ALA A 335 2.92 13.49 18.59
C ALA A 335 3.19 12.60 17.38
N LEU A 336 4.42 12.07 17.21
CA LEU A 336 4.72 11.09 16.16
C LEU A 336 3.87 9.82 16.29
N ASN A 337 3.77 9.29 17.50
CA ASN A 337 2.91 8.15 17.79
C ASN A 337 1.44 8.43 17.43
N LEU A 338 0.94 9.65 17.70
CA LEU A 338 -0.41 10.05 17.37
C LEU A 338 -0.68 9.94 15.87
N PHE A 339 0.18 10.53 15.03
CA PHE A 339 0.03 10.42 13.56
C PHE A 339 0.12 8.97 13.09
N ASN A 340 1.06 8.18 13.63
CA ASN A 340 1.26 6.80 13.24
C ASN A 340 0.06 5.88 13.56
N VAL A 341 -0.61 6.03 14.71
CA VAL A 341 -1.72 5.14 15.07
C VAL A 341 -3.09 5.70 14.72
N SER A 342 -3.25 7.03 14.62
CA SER A 342 -4.55 7.63 14.34
C SER A 342 -4.74 8.03 12.89
N GLY A 343 -3.65 8.39 12.18
CA GLY A 343 -3.69 8.86 10.80
C GLY A 343 -3.20 7.83 9.78
N PHE A 344 -2.10 7.13 10.09
CA PHE A 344 -1.43 6.22 9.16
C PHE A 344 -1.12 4.85 9.80
N PRO A 345 -2.15 4.09 10.20
CA PRO A 345 -1.98 2.87 10.99
C PRO A 345 -1.57 1.66 10.14
N ALA A 346 -0.34 1.62 9.66
CA ALA A 346 0.24 0.53 8.89
C ALA A 346 0.58 -0.69 9.76
N THR A 347 -0.44 -1.36 10.30
CA THR A 347 -0.29 -2.38 11.35
C THR A 347 -0.62 -3.80 10.94
N ALA A 348 -1.05 -4.03 9.69
CA ALA A 348 -1.31 -5.38 9.18
C ALA A 348 0.00 -6.12 8.90
N GLU A 349 0.18 -7.29 9.49
CA GLU A 349 1.39 -8.10 9.34
C GLU A 349 1.18 -9.40 8.57
N ASN A 350 0.00 -10.01 8.70
CA ASN A 350 -0.27 -11.34 8.18
C ASN A 350 -1.46 -11.34 7.24
N HIS A 351 -1.30 -11.89 6.04
CA HIS A 351 -2.36 -12.01 5.06
C HIS A 351 -2.50 -13.46 4.61
N TYR A 352 -3.69 -14.01 4.71
CA TYR A 352 -4.07 -15.33 4.19
C TYR A 352 -4.84 -15.13 2.90
N THR A 353 -4.48 -15.88 1.86
CA THR A 353 -5.06 -15.67 0.54
C THR A 353 -5.54 -16.98 -0.08
N ILE A 354 -6.64 -16.89 -0.83
CA ILE A 354 -7.11 -17.95 -1.70
C ILE A 354 -7.48 -17.35 -3.05
N GLY A 355 -7.37 -18.14 -4.11
CA GLY A 355 -7.73 -17.69 -5.45
C GLY A 355 -8.25 -18.83 -6.30
N ALA A 356 -9.06 -18.48 -7.29
CA ALA A 356 -9.54 -19.39 -8.30
C ALA A 356 -9.42 -18.75 -9.68
N GLY A 357 -9.12 -19.57 -10.69
CA GLY A 357 -9.13 -19.15 -12.08
C GLY A 357 -9.90 -20.15 -12.92
N TYR A 358 -10.58 -19.67 -13.94
CA TYR A 358 -11.29 -20.51 -14.90
C TYR A 358 -10.97 -20.12 -16.34
N GLU A 359 -10.60 -21.11 -17.14
CA GLU A 359 -10.33 -21.00 -18.55
C GLU A 359 -11.59 -21.31 -19.36
N PHE A 360 -12.32 -20.27 -19.79
CA PHE A 360 -13.52 -20.44 -20.61
C PHE A 360 -13.18 -20.91 -22.02
N THR A 361 -12.12 -20.36 -22.56
CA THR A 361 -11.55 -20.74 -23.87
C THR A 361 -10.03 -20.69 -23.76
N LYS A 362 -9.30 -21.24 -24.74
CA LYS A 362 -7.82 -21.15 -24.80
C LYS A 362 -7.29 -19.71 -24.72
N ASN A 363 -8.16 -18.74 -24.96
CA ASN A 363 -7.82 -17.33 -25.04
C ASN A 363 -8.39 -16.49 -23.87
N PHE A 364 -9.49 -16.91 -23.25
CA PHE A 364 -10.21 -16.12 -22.24
C PHE A 364 -10.23 -16.80 -20.89
N TYR A 365 -9.80 -16.03 -19.88
CA TYR A 365 -9.66 -16.46 -18.48
C TYR A 365 -10.34 -15.47 -17.55
N ILE A 366 -10.90 -15.99 -16.47
CA ILE A 366 -11.32 -15.19 -15.31
C ILE A 366 -10.53 -15.70 -14.10
N ASP A 367 -9.92 -14.78 -13.37
CA ASP A 367 -9.22 -15.06 -12.12
C ASP A 367 -9.85 -14.24 -11.00
N THR A 368 -9.99 -14.84 -9.83
CA THR A 368 -10.46 -14.21 -8.60
C THR A 368 -9.49 -14.48 -7.47
N ALA A 369 -9.44 -13.58 -6.51
CA ALA A 369 -8.72 -13.77 -5.26
C ALA A 369 -9.45 -13.14 -4.10
N PHE A 370 -9.41 -13.79 -2.95
CA PHE A 370 -9.82 -13.27 -1.67
C PHE A 370 -8.60 -13.20 -0.75
N VAL A 371 -8.43 -12.07 -0.08
CA VAL A 371 -7.35 -11.83 0.89
C VAL A 371 -7.99 -11.46 2.21
N TYR A 372 -7.44 -11.98 3.29
CA TYR A 372 -7.87 -11.70 4.65
C TYR A 372 -6.65 -11.46 5.54
N ALA A 373 -6.61 -10.31 6.21
CA ALA A 373 -5.69 -10.00 7.31
C ALA A 373 -6.48 -9.96 8.61
N PRO A 374 -6.16 -10.83 9.58
CA PRO A 374 -6.82 -10.84 10.88
C PRO A 374 -6.56 -9.54 11.64
N GLU A 375 -7.47 -9.20 12.55
CA GLU A 375 -7.34 -8.00 13.39
C GLU A 375 -5.99 -8.01 14.14
N THR A 376 -5.23 -6.92 13.95
CA THR A 376 -4.09 -6.56 14.78
C THR A 376 -4.51 -5.47 15.76
N LYS A 377 -3.85 -5.42 16.90
CA LYS A 377 -4.08 -4.42 17.93
C LYS A 377 -2.76 -3.76 18.27
N THR A 378 -2.60 -2.50 17.89
CA THR A 378 -1.42 -1.69 18.19
C THR A 378 -1.79 -0.62 19.22
N ARG A 379 -0.93 -0.43 20.20
CA ARG A 379 -1.10 0.54 21.28
C ARG A 379 0.17 1.35 21.43
N MET A 380 0.02 2.68 21.43
CA MET A 380 1.13 3.63 21.65
C MET A 380 0.69 4.74 22.60
N LYS A 381 1.64 5.35 23.30
CA LYS A 381 1.38 6.56 24.08
C LYS A 381 1.35 7.77 23.18
N THR A 382 0.23 8.47 23.15
CA THR A 382 0.02 9.68 22.34
C THR A 382 -0.38 10.87 23.20
N ILE A 383 -0.51 12.04 22.60
CA ILE A 383 -1.23 13.16 23.19
C ILE A 383 -2.72 12.83 23.07
N VAL A 384 -3.45 12.88 24.18
CA VAL A 384 -4.88 12.54 24.23
C VAL A 384 -5.77 13.72 24.63
N GLY A 385 -5.19 14.88 24.90
CA GLY A 385 -5.94 16.08 25.22
C GLY A 385 -5.06 17.20 25.77
N MET A 386 -5.67 18.37 25.94
CA MET A 386 -5.06 19.57 26.52
C MET A 386 -5.99 20.15 27.59
N ASN A 387 -5.44 20.57 28.71
CA ASN A 387 -6.18 21.33 29.70
C ASN A 387 -6.36 22.77 29.22
N SER A 388 -7.60 23.19 29.02
CA SER A 388 -7.93 24.52 28.52
C SER A 388 -7.60 25.67 29.50
N GLU A 389 -7.46 25.39 30.78
CA GLU A 389 -7.19 26.41 31.81
C GLU A 389 -5.70 26.75 31.92
N ASN A 390 -4.82 25.75 31.88
CA ASN A 390 -3.39 25.93 32.10
C ASN A 390 -2.50 25.48 30.92
N GLY A 391 -3.07 24.91 29.87
CA GLY A 391 -2.35 24.46 28.66
C GLY A 391 -1.56 23.15 28.85
N ASP A 392 -1.66 22.47 30.00
CA ASP A 392 -0.96 21.19 30.19
C ASP A 392 -1.47 20.16 29.19
N LEU A 393 -0.55 19.40 28.54
CA LEU A 393 -0.92 18.29 27.66
C LEU A 393 -1.06 17.01 28.46
N TYR A 394 -2.12 16.27 28.21
CA TYR A 394 -2.31 14.92 28.73
C TYR A 394 -1.83 13.90 27.70
N THR A 395 -1.05 12.94 28.18
CA THR A 395 -0.66 11.77 27.35
C THR A 395 -1.35 10.53 27.90
N GLY A 396 -1.66 9.63 27.00
CA GLY A 396 -2.34 8.38 27.32
C GLY A 396 -2.19 7.36 26.20
N ASP A 397 -2.69 6.18 26.48
CA ASP A 397 -2.64 5.11 25.49
C ASP A 397 -3.68 5.34 24.40
N THR A 398 -3.25 5.31 23.16
CA THR A 398 -4.12 5.22 21.99
C THR A 398 -3.97 3.83 21.40
N THR A 399 -5.08 3.21 21.11
CA THR A 399 -5.15 1.86 20.55
C THR A 399 -5.84 1.94 19.21
N VAL A 400 -5.21 1.38 18.18
CA VAL A 400 -5.83 1.10 16.90
C VAL A 400 -6.02 -0.41 16.75
N LYS A 401 -7.18 -0.83 16.26
CA LYS A 401 -7.46 -2.17 15.77
C LYS A 401 -7.59 -2.09 14.27
N HIS A 402 -6.98 -3.02 13.56
CA HIS A 402 -6.92 -3.03 12.12
C HIS A 402 -7.08 -4.44 11.59
N ALA A 403 -8.14 -4.69 10.85
CA ALA A 403 -8.37 -5.89 10.07
C ALA A 403 -8.61 -5.52 8.60
N GLU A 404 -8.36 -6.44 7.69
CA GLU A 404 -8.52 -6.18 6.26
C GLU A 404 -9.12 -7.38 5.53
N SER A 405 -9.97 -7.10 4.55
CA SER A 405 -10.38 -8.10 3.57
C SER A 405 -10.43 -7.50 2.18
N SER A 406 -10.24 -8.33 1.15
CA SER A 406 -10.38 -7.84 -0.22
C SER A 406 -10.79 -8.95 -1.19
N LEU A 407 -11.55 -8.55 -2.21
CA LEU A 407 -11.98 -9.40 -3.31
C LEU A 407 -11.48 -8.83 -4.63
N SER A 408 -10.68 -9.61 -5.35
CA SER A 408 -10.16 -9.25 -6.69
C SER A 408 -10.87 -10.04 -7.77
N LEU A 409 -11.14 -9.37 -8.90
CA LEU A 409 -11.64 -9.96 -10.13
C LEU A 409 -10.78 -9.50 -11.29
N GLN A 410 -10.36 -10.43 -12.15
CA GLN A 410 -9.53 -10.16 -13.31
C GLN A 410 -9.99 -10.95 -14.53
N LEU A 411 -10.17 -10.26 -15.62
CA LEU A 411 -10.46 -10.81 -16.95
C LEU A 411 -9.18 -10.75 -17.76
N SER A 412 -8.78 -11.85 -18.37
CA SER A 412 -7.58 -11.91 -19.21
C SER A 412 -7.91 -12.50 -20.58
N TYR A 413 -7.39 -11.88 -21.64
CA TYR A 413 -7.52 -12.36 -23.00
C TYR A 413 -6.15 -12.46 -23.68
N ARG A 414 -5.92 -13.55 -24.44
CA ARG A 414 -4.69 -13.81 -25.16
C ARG A 414 -4.97 -13.90 -26.66
N PHE A 415 -4.18 -13.18 -27.44
CA PHE A 415 -4.11 -13.27 -28.89
C PHE A 415 -2.83 -14.03 -29.27
N PHE A 416 -2.95 -15.03 -30.11
CA PHE A 416 -1.84 -15.86 -30.60
C PHE A 416 -1.49 -15.50 -32.04
#